data_ccb64ad9d8e86c91b61ba3151f697e2c
#
_entry.id   ccb64ad9d8e86c91b61ba3151f697e2c
#
_cell.length_a   1.000
_cell.length_b   1.000
_cell.length_c   1.000
_cell.angle_alpha   90.00
_cell.angle_beta   90.00
_cell.angle_gamma   90.00
#
_symmetry.space_group_name_H-M   'P 1'
#
loop_
_entity.id
_entity.type
_entity.pdbx_description
1 polymer ?
#
loop_
_entity_poly.entity_id
_entity_poly.type
_entity_poly.pdbx_seq_one_letter_code
_entity_poly.pdbx_strand_id
1 'polypeptide(L)'
;MAHIPLMERKLININNIMNNIIENNDGVKRKVRVYDFGEKIADRYTIVCVSDRDKDSRGILFYPMFTCNENPSHPQGIGMYVGDYYPHKGGMYNLGRRVKDIMSLPKEVIKYIKWVTTT
;
A
#
# COMPACT_ATOMS: atom_id res chain seq x y z
N MET A 1 -18.70 20.47 5.06
CA MET A 1 -18.28 19.07 5.01
C MET A 1 -18.68 18.37 6.31
N ALA A 2 -19.37 17.27 6.23
CA ALA A 2 -19.78 16.54 7.42
C ALA A 2 -18.53 15.99 8.13
N HIS A 3 -18.43 16.26 9.42
CA HIS A 3 -17.33 15.74 10.24
C HIS A 3 -17.63 14.29 10.63
N ILE A 4 -16.79 13.37 10.18
CA ILE A 4 -16.92 11.96 10.57
C ILE A 4 -16.16 11.77 11.88
N PRO A 5 -16.80 11.26 12.95
CA PRO A 5 -16.12 10.97 14.19
C PRO A 5 -14.92 10.06 14.00
N LEU A 6 -13.87 10.25 14.80
CA LEU A 6 -12.62 9.49 14.70
C LEU A 6 -12.86 7.99 14.78
N MET A 7 -13.79 7.57 15.64
CA MET A 7 -14.11 6.15 15.81
C MET A 7 -14.69 5.53 14.53
N GLU A 8 -15.57 6.24 13.84
CA GLU A 8 -16.13 5.77 12.58
C GLU A 8 -15.07 5.71 11.49
N ARG A 9 -14.14 6.69 11.44
CA ARG A 9 -13.01 6.66 10.51
C ARG A 9 -12.15 5.43 10.71
N LYS A 10 -11.87 5.05 11.97
CA LYS A 10 -11.08 3.85 12.27
C LYS A 10 -11.79 2.59 11.79
N LEU A 11 -13.10 2.47 12.00
CA LEU A 11 -13.88 1.33 11.55
C LEU A 11 -13.88 1.20 10.03
N ILE A 12 -14.10 2.31 9.32
CA ILE A 12 -14.09 2.34 7.85
C ILE A 12 -12.71 1.93 7.34
N ASN A 13 -11.62 2.46 7.92
CA ASN A 13 -10.27 2.13 7.51
C ASN A 13 -9.94 0.66 7.75
N ILE A 14 -10.35 0.10 8.88
CA ILE A 14 -10.13 -1.31 9.20
C ILE A 14 -10.87 -2.19 8.19
N ASN A 15 -12.13 -1.89 7.90
CA ASN A 15 -12.92 -2.65 6.93
C ASN A 15 -12.30 -2.60 5.53
N ASN A 16 -11.84 -1.43 5.10
CA ASN A 16 -11.19 -1.27 3.81
C ASN A 16 -9.89 -2.08 3.73
N ILE A 17 -9.08 -2.08 4.78
CA ILE A 17 -7.86 -2.87 4.83
C ILE A 17 -8.15 -4.36 4.80
N MET A 18 -9.15 -4.83 5.55
CA MET A 18 -9.56 -6.23 5.52
C MET A 18 -9.99 -6.67 4.13
N ASN A 19 -10.64 -5.79 3.37
CA ASN A 19 -11.05 -6.04 2.00
C ASN A 19 -9.97 -5.70 0.97
N ASN A 20 -8.82 -5.19 1.43
CA ASN A 20 -7.71 -4.74 0.59
C ASN A 20 -8.14 -3.62 -0.38
N ILE A 21 -9.10 -2.81 0.01
CA ILE A 21 -9.64 -1.71 -0.81
C ILE A 21 -9.46 -0.40 -0.06
N ILE A 22 -8.95 0.61 -0.74
CA ILE A 22 -8.73 1.94 -0.20
C ILE A 22 -9.32 2.96 -1.16
N GLU A 23 -10.00 3.95 -0.61
CA GLU A 23 -10.48 5.09 -1.35
C GLU A 23 -9.70 6.33 -0.91
N ASN A 24 -8.95 6.93 -1.83
CA ASN A 24 -8.18 8.13 -1.60
C ASN A 24 -9.05 9.39 -1.68
N ASN A 25 -8.46 10.56 -1.38
CA ASN A 25 -9.17 11.83 -1.44
C ASN A 25 -9.66 12.20 -2.85
N ASP A 26 -9.07 11.60 -3.87
CA ASP A 26 -9.50 11.76 -5.26
C ASP A 26 -10.76 10.95 -5.62
N GLY A 27 -11.31 10.19 -4.65
CA GLY A 27 -12.46 9.34 -4.86
C GLY A 27 -12.17 8.04 -5.60
N VAL A 28 -10.91 7.78 -5.92
CA VAL A 28 -10.52 6.57 -6.64
C VAL A 28 -10.30 5.44 -5.65
N LYS A 29 -11.00 4.33 -5.87
CA LYS A 29 -10.80 3.10 -5.09
C LYS A 29 -9.62 2.33 -5.67
N ARG A 30 -8.67 1.99 -4.79
CA ARG A 30 -7.49 1.22 -5.15
C ARG A 30 -7.44 -0.07 -4.34
N LYS A 31 -7.04 -1.15 -5.00
CA LYS A 31 -6.81 -2.42 -4.33
C LYS A 31 -5.39 -2.45 -3.82
N VAL A 32 -5.22 -2.76 -2.55
CA VAL A 32 -3.90 -2.84 -1.93
C VAL A 32 -3.38 -4.26 -2.00
N ARG A 33 -2.18 -4.43 -2.53
CA ARG A 33 -1.45 -5.69 -2.51
C ARG A 33 -0.17 -5.49 -1.72
N VAL A 34 0.12 -6.42 -0.82
CA VAL A 34 1.34 -6.39 -0.02
C VAL A 34 2.16 -7.62 -0.33
N TYR A 35 3.46 -7.42 -0.51
CA TYR A 35 4.44 -8.46 -0.78
C TYR A 35 5.52 -8.43 0.29
N ASP A 36 6.08 -9.60 0.59
CA ASP A 36 7.04 -9.80 1.68
C ASP A 36 8.28 -10.52 1.16
N PHE A 37 9.44 -9.85 1.19
CA PHE A 37 10.73 -10.43 0.83
C PHE A 37 11.33 -11.30 1.94
N GLY A 38 10.79 -11.25 3.16
CA GLY A 38 11.33 -11.95 4.31
C GLY A 38 12.27 -11.10 5.16
N GLU A 39 12.64 -11.65 6.29
CA GLU A 39 13.34 -10.92 7.37
C GLU A 39 14.71 -10.37 7.00
N LYS A 40 15.36 -10.94 5.98
CA LYS A 40 16.74 -10.57 5.63
C LYS A 40 16.84 -9.33 4.75
N ILE A 41 15.71 -8.81 4.29
CA ILE A 41 15.68 -7.67 3.38
C ILE A 41 15.23 -6.43 4.15
N ALA A 42 16.00 -5.34 4.09
CA ALA A 42 15.69 -4.11 4.80
C ALA A 42 14.36 -3.52 4.37
N ASP A 43 14.14 -3.37 3.08
CA ASP A 43 12.82 -2.99 2.53
C ASP A 43 11.96 -4.24 2.34
N ARG A 44 11.58 -4.83 3.47
CA ARG A 44 10.94 -6.13 3.51
C ARG A 44 9.60 -6.15 2.79
N TYR A 45 8.76 -5.14 3.03
CA TYR A 45 7.39 -5.12 2.52
C TYR A 45 7.27 -4.14 1.38
N THR A 46 6.59 -4.55 0.33
CA THR A 46 6.21 -3.68 -0.79
C THR A 46 4.70 -3.56 -0.84
N ILE A 47 4.20 -2.33 -0.85
CA ILE A 47 2.78 -2.01 -0.94
C ILE A 47 2.52 -1.49 -2.35
N VAL A 48 1.63 -2.15 -3.08
CA VAL A 48 1.24 -1.77 -4.44
C VAL A 48 -0.23 -1.35 -4.43
N CYS A 49 -0.51 -0.16 -4.94
CA CYS A 49 -1.87 0.39 -5.00
C CYS A 49 -2.41 0.21 -6.41
N VAL A 50 -3.34 -0.73 -6.59
CA VAL A 50 -3.82 -1.16 -7.90
C VAL A 50 -5.13 -0.47 -8.26
N SER A 51 -5.13 0.22 -9.41
CA SER A 51 -6.32 0.80 -10.01
C SER A 51 -6.15 0.82 -11.53
N ASP A 52 -7.25 0.74 -12.27
CA ASP A 52 -7.25 0.92 -13.72
C ASP A 52 -7.33 2.40 -14.12
N ARG A 53 -7.34 3.30 -13.15
CA ARG A 53 -7.50 4.75 -13.35
C ARG A 53 -6.20 5.54 -13.24
N ASP A 54 -5.15 4.95 -12.68
CA ASP A 54 -3.85 5.60 -12.55
C ASP A 54 -3.08 5.46 -13.86
N LYS A 55 -2.96 6.56 -14.59
CA LYS A 55 -2.26 6.60 -15.87
C LYS A 55 -1.28 7.76 -15.88
N ASP A 56 -0.13 7.54 -16.50
CA ASP A 56 0.87 8.60 -16.67
C ASP A 56 0.44 9.59 -17.76
N SER A 57 1.29 10.58 -18.04
CA SER A 57 1.01 11.61 -19.06
C SER A 57 0.85 11.03 -20.47
N ARG A 58 1.33 9.81 -20.71
CA ARG A 58 1.20 9.10 -21.98
C ARG A 58 -0.05 8.25 -22.06
N GLY A 59 -0.84 8.19 -20.97
CA GLY A 59 -1.99 7.31 -20.86
C GLY A 59 -1.65 5.86 -20.51
N ILE A 60 -0.42 5.59 -20.07
CA ILE A 60 0.02 4.26 -19.70
C ILE A 60 -0.29 4.00 -18.24
N LEU A 61 -0.95 2.85 -17.99
CA LEU A 61 -1.33 2.44 -16.65
C LEU A 61 -0.09 2.18 -15.78
N PHE A 62 -0.13 2.67 -14.55
CA PHE A 62 0.89 2.40 -13.55
C PHE A 62 0.27 2.18 -12.18
N TYR A 63 1.01 1.53 -11.28
CA TYR A 63 0.59 1.33 -9.90
C TYR A 63 1.62 1.96 -8.96
N PRO A 64 1.23 2.92 -8.11
CA PRO A 64 2.13 3.45 -7.09
C PRO A 64 2.62 2.34 -6.18
N MET A 65 3.92 2.35 -5.85
CA MET A 65 4.55 1.38 -4.96
C MET A 65 5.29 2.08 -3.82
N PHE A 66 5.23 1.47 -2.65
CA PHE A 66 5.92 1.94 -1.46
C PHE A 66 6.58 0.77 -0.77
N THR A 67 7.70 1.00 -0.11
CA THR A 67 8.36 -0.05 0.66
C THR A 67 8.53 0.34 2.12
N CYS A 68 8.61 -0.65 2.98
CA CYS A 68 8.94 -0.43 4.38
C CYS A 68 9.57 -1.67 5.00
N ASN A 69 10.27 -1.45 6.10
CA ASN A 69 10.75 -2.48 7.01
C ASN A 69 9.57 -3.00 7.85
N GLU A 70 9.78 -4.04 8.64
CA GLU A 70 8.79 -4.56 9.59
C GLU A 70 8.49 -3.58 10.72
N ASN A 71 9.37 -2.63 10.99
CA ASN A 71 9.13 -1.52 11.90
C ASN A 71 9.42 -0.19 11.17
N PRO A 72 8.46 0.34 10.42
CA PRO A 72 8.67 1.57 9.67
C PRO A 72 8.88 2.81 10.57
N SER A 73 8.58 2.72 11.87
CA SER A 73 8.90 3.79 12.83
C SER A 73 10.39 3.90 13.13
N HIS A 74 11.16 2.84 12.87
CA HIS A 74 12.61 2.88 13.05
C HIS A 74 13.25 3.77 11.98
N PRO A 75 14.28 4.58 12.28
CA PRO A 75 14.90 5.45 11.30
C PRO A 75 15.36 4.75 10.01
N GLN A 76 15.81 3.51 10.12
CA GLN A 76 16.19 2.70 8.95
C GLN A 76 15.00 1.95 8.34
N GLY A 77 13.86 1.96 9.01
CA GLY A 77 12.66 1.27 8.59
C GLY A 77 11.64 2.16 7.90
N ILE A 78 11.93 3.46 7.78
CA ILE A 78 11.04 4.38 7.07
C ILE A 78 10.92 3.94 5.63
N GLY A 79 9.69 3.78 5.18
CA GLY A 79 9.43 3.37 3.81
C GLY A 79 9.92 4.41 2.81
N MET A 80 10.53 3.91 1.75
CA MET A 80 10.94 4.74 0.63
C MET A 80 9.95 4.54 -0.52
N TYR A 81 9.64 5.62 -1.20
CA TYR A 81 8.89 5.52 -2.45
C TYR A 81 9.79 4.84 -3.48
N VAL A 82 9.37 3.70 -3.97
CA VAL A 82 10.17 2.91 -4.90
C VAL A 82 9.92 3.34 -6.34
N GLY A 83 8.77 3.92 -6.61
CA GLY A 83 8.39 4.37 -7.94
C GLY A 83 7.11 3.72 -8.41
N ASP A 84 6.87 3.85 -9.70
CA ASP A 84 5.65 3.35 -10.31
C ASP A 84 5.89 1.96 -10.90
N TYR A 85 4.96 1.07 -10.65
CA TYR A 85 4.95 -0.26 -11.24
C TYR A 85 4.11 -0.23 -12.53
N TYR A 86 4.73 -0.59 -13.65
CA TYR A 86 4.06 -0.63 -14.95
C TYR A 86 3.72 -2.09 -15.32
N PRO A 87 2.46 -2.53 -15.14
CA PRO A 87 2.10 -3.93 -15.33
C PRO A 87 2.25 -4.42 -16.79
N HIS A 88 2.23 -3.51 -17.75
CA HIS A 88 2.31 -3.87 -19.17
C HIS A 88 3.74 -4.03 -19.69
N LYS A 89 4.74 -3.65 -18.92
CA LYS A 89 6.14 -3.76 -19.36
C LYS A 89 6.78 -5.11 -19.05
N GLY A 90 5.96 -6.13 -18.88
CA GLY A 90 6.37 -7.52 -19.03
C GLY A 90 7.30 -8.08 -17.97
N GLY A 91 7.56 -7.41 -16.93
CA GLY A 91 8.39 -7.93 -15.88
C GLY A 91 7.72 -7.74 -14.55
N MET A 92 7.11 -8.77 -14.05
CA MET A 92 6.84 -8.80 -12.62
C MET A 92 8.17 -8.70 -11.93
N TYR A 93 8.47 -7.56 -11.31
CA TYR A 93 9.54 -7.54 -10.33
C TYR A 93 9.25 -8.64 -9.32
N ASN A 94 10.25 -9.41 -8.96
CA ASN A 94 10.10 -10.31 -7.85
C ASN A 94 10.00 -9.46 -6.58
N LEU A 95 8.78 -9.31 -6.08
CA LEU A 95 8.50 -8.56 -4.86
C LEU A 95 8.43 -9.48 -3.64
N GLY A 96 8.71 -10.77 -3.83
CA GLY A 96 8.61 -11.76 -2.78
C GLY A 96 7.22 -12.39 -2.69
N ARG A 97 6.90 -12.93 -1.54
CA ARG A 97 5.64 -13.63 -1.32
C ARG A 97 4.48 -12.65 -1.12
N ARG A 98 3.37 -12.89 -1.81
CA ARG A 98 2.18 -12.08 -1.59
C ARG A 98 1.55 -12.37 -0.23
N VAL A 99 1.28 -11.32 0.54
CA VAL A 99 0.57 -11.42 1.81
C VAL A 99 -0.92 -11.26 1.54
N LYS A 100 -1.68 -12.34 1.68
CA LYS A 100 -3.12 -12.32 1.39
C LYS A 100 -3.92 -11.70 2.53
N ASP A 101 -3.50 -11.93 3.77
CA ASP A 101 -4.16 -11.36 4.95
C ASP A 101 -3.33 -10.21 5.51
N ILE A 102 -3.70 -9.00 5.14
CA ILE A 102 -3.01 -7.79 5.58
C ILE A 102 -3.09 -7.63 7.10
N MET A 103 -4.18 -8.07 7.71
CA MET A 103 -4.35 -7.94 9.16
C MET A 103 -3.40 -8.84 9.96
N SER A 104 -2.77 -9.82 9.31
CA SER A 104 -1.73 -10.65 9.94
C SER A 104 -0.38 -9.97 10.05
N LEU A 105 -0.21 -8.81 9.42
CA LEU A 105 1.03 -8.05 9.44
C LEU A 105 1.26 -7.39 10.80
N PRO A 106 2.52 -7.03 11.14
CA PRO A 106 2.80 -6.24 12.33
C PRO A 106 2.00 -4.94 12.34
N LYS A 107 1.60 -4.49 13.52
CA LYS A 107 0.77 -3.28 13.70
C LYS A 107 1.41 -2.04 13.05
N GLU A 108 2.72 -1.91 13.16
CA GLU A 108 3.43 -0.75 12.60
C GLU A 108 3.40 -0.76 11.07
N VAL A 109 3.44 -1.95 10.47
CA VAL A 109 3.29 -2.09 9.02
C VAL A 109 1.89 -1.70 8.58
N ILE A 110 0.87 -2.13 9.32
CA ILE A 110 -0.53 -1.76 9.04
C ILE A 110 -0.70 -0.24 9.12
N LYS A 111 -0.13 0.40 10.13
CA LYS A 111 -0.15 1.87 10.25
C LYS A 111 0.52 2.54 9.06
N TYR A 112 1.64 2.01 8.61
CA TYR A 112 2.33 2.53 7.44
C TYR A 112 1.48 2.39 6.17
N ILE A 113 0.86 1.24 5.97
CA ILE A 113 -0.07 1.03 4.85
C ILE A 113 -1.18 2.08 4.87
N LYS A 114 -1.81 2.29 6.02
CA LYS A 114 -2.84 3.32 6.16
C LYS A 114 -2.31 4.70 5.78
N TRP A 115 -1.12 5.02 6.26
CA TRP A 115 -0.54 6.35 6.02
C TRP A 115 -0.24 6.58 4.54
N VAL A 116 0.40 5.63 3.85
CA VAL A 116 0.77 5.80 2.44
C VAL A 116 -0.42 5.71 1.50
N THR A 117 -1.51 5.09 1.93
CA THR A 117 -2.67 4.84 1.07
C THR A 117 -3.82 5.80 1.29
N THR A 118 -3.75 6.64 2.33
CA THR A 118 -4.80 7.63 2.64
C THR A 118 -4.40 9.07 2.33
N THR A 119 -3.21 9.30 1.84
CA THR A 119 -2.73 10.64 1.47
C THR A 119 -3.12 11.05 0.05
#